data_8c873df9ed9804399caa4584b0c953cf
#
_entry.id   8c873df9ed9804399caa4584b0c953cf
#
_cell.length_a   1.000
_cell.length_b   1.000
_cell.length_c   1.000
_cell.angle_alpha   90.00
_cell.angle_beta   90.00
_cell.angle_gamma   90.00
#
_symmetry.space_group_name_H-M   'P 1'
#
loop_
_entity.id
_entity.type
_entity.pdbx_description
1 polymer ?
#
loop_
_entity_poly.entity_id
_entity_poly.type
_entity_poly.pdbx_seq_one_letter_code
_entity_poly.pdbx_strand_id
1 'polypeptide(L)'
;MSPLEAPPGYLAERPVRADLGDIAEVLVSCDVDEVGQPDFLDGQWLEEEWDLYPVNLETDAWVVRNLGGRAVAYAHIAEEIRGSVWEAAGWVHPQDRDKGLGRFLVGATERDMAAKLSGDGPLNVHHIVSGADPPGQDLLHRAGFKPTRHFWHMEIELGPNRPRPPRPPNLAIAPLRLQVDEPDVHRVLEAAFSEHWGFAATPFDKWMEESIGKPWFDASLSFVARSNEEVTGVLIGRIDHGRGFVDDLGVLMSQRRRGIGAALLDKSFSSFEQRGLSAARLNVDASNETGAVRLYERAGMKPFRTWVVFAKEILNGAVPLRCGQ
;
A
#
# COMPACT_ATOMS: atom_id res chain seq x y z
N MET A 1 -28.00 -17.85 6.06
CA MET A 1 -27.22 -17.02 7.02
C MET A 1 -28.07 -15.80 7.34
N SER A 2 -28.23 -15.45 8.63
CA SER A 2 -28.93 -14.20 9.00
C SER A 2 -28.16 -13.00 8.45
N PRO A 3 -28.85 -11.95 7.95
CA PRO A 3 -28.18 -10.73 7.52
C PRO A 3 -27.35 -10.17 8.69
N LEU A 4 -26.16 -9.69 8.40
CA LEU A 4 -25.38 -8.91 9.36
C LEU A 4 -26.09 -7.57 9.51
N GLU A 5 -26.64 -7.34 10.69
CA GLU A 5 -27.29 -6.07 10.99
C GLU A 5 -26.26 -5.08 11.53
N ALA A 6 -26.33 -3.85 11.02
CA ALA A 6 -25.53 -2.75 11.58
C ALA A 6 -25.90 -2.52 13.06
N PRO A 7 -24.98 -1.99 13.87
CA PRO A 7 -25.30 -1.61 15.25
C PRO A 7 -26.49 -0.66 15.33
N PRO A 8 -27.26 -0.66 16.44
CA PRO A 8 -28.42 0.22 16.61
C PRO A 8 -28.07 1.69 16.38
N GLY A 9 -28.89 2.39 15.61
CA GLY A 9 -28.65 3.79 15.25
C GLY A 9 -27.81 4.00 13.98
N TYR A 10 -27.48 2.92 13.26
CA TYR A 10 -26.73 2.96 12.04
C TYR A 10 -27.37 2.14 10.92
N LEU A 11 -27.13 2.55 9.69
CA LEU A 11 -27.53 1.84 8.46
C LEU A 11 -26.27 1.44 7.70
N ALA A 12 -26.18 0.18 7.31
CA ALA A 12 -25.10 -0.31 6.47
C ALA A 12 -25.63 -0.62 5.08
N GLU A 13 -24.94 -0.13 4.07
CA GLU A 13 -25.32 -0.28 2.68
C GLU A 13 -24.10 -0.48 1.78
N ARG A 14 -24.33 -0.85 0.54
CA ARG A 14 -23.29 -0.91 -0.49
C ARG A 14 -23.08 0.49 -1.05
N PRO A 15 -21.84 0.99 -1.10
CA PRO A 15 -21.59 2.32 -1.63
C PRO A 15 -21.77 2.36 -3.14
N VAL A 16 -22.01 3.56 -3.64
CA VAL A 16 -21.91 3.90 -5.07
C VAL A 16 -20.82 4.95 -5.28
N ARG A 17 -20.35 5.14 -6.52
CA ARG A 17 -19.30 6.13 -6.79
C ARG A 17 -19.64 7.55 -6.33
N ALA A 18 -20.93 7.90 -6.26
CA ALA A 18 -21.37 9.19 -5.71
C ALA A 18 -21.06 9.37 -4.21
N ASP A 19 -20.82 8.30 -3.46
CA ASP A 19 -20.49 8.35 -2.03
C ASP A 19 -19.01 8.66 -1.77
N LEU A 20 -18.19 8.76 -2.83
CA LEU A 20 -16.75 8.97 -2.74
C LEU A 20 -16.39 10.12 -1.78
N GLY A 21 -17.08 11.28 -1.91
CA GLY A 21 -16.83 12.44 -1.05
C GLY A 21 -17.13 12.18 0.41
N ASP A 22 -18.27 11.56 0.71
CA ASP A 22 -18.68 11.22 2.09
C ASP A 22 -17.72 10.20 2.72
N ILE A 23 -17.28 9.21 1.95
CA ILE A 23 -16.33 8.20 2.40
C ILE A 23 -14.95 8.83 2.62
N ALA A 24 -14.50 9.70 1.71
CA ALA A 24 -13.24 10.42 1.86
C ALA A 24 -13.19 11.26 3.15
N GLU A 25 -14.30 11.85 3.58
CA GLU A 25 -14.38 12.56 4.87
C GLU A 25 -14.11 11.64 6.06
N VAL A 26 -14.55 10.38 6.01
CA VAL A 26 -14.24 9.38 7.06
C VAL A 26 -12.75 9.09 7.08
N LEU A 27 -12.14 8.83 5.91
CA LEU A 27 -10.72 8.52 5.79
C LEU A 27 -9.85 9.69 6.28
N VAL A 28 -10.12 10.91 5.80
CA VAL A 28 -9.43 12.13 6.22
C VAL A 28 -9.55 12.35 7.73
N SER A 29 -10.74 12.09 8.31
CA SER A 29 -10.93 12.23 9.76
C SER A 29 -10.08 11.23 10.56
N CYS A 30 -9.91 10.00 10.06
CA CYS A 30 -9.02 9.02 10.66
C CYS A 30 -7.55 9.46 10.52
N ASP A 31 -7.16 9.96 9.36
CA ASP A 31 -5.82 10.46 9.09
C ASP A 31 -5.45 11.61 10.03
N VAL A 32 -6.34 12.58 10.18
CA VAL A 32 -6.15 13.72 11.13
C VAL A 32 -6.02 13.25 12.57
N ASP A 33 -6.84 12.27 12.99
CA ASP A 33 -6.80 11.72 14.35
C ASP A 33 -5.47 10.98 14.63
N GLU A 34 -4.92 10.29 13.63
CA GLU A 34 -3.72 9.48 13.77
C GLU A 34 -2.41 10.28 13.62
N VAL A 35 -2.34 11.21 12.64
CA VAL A 35 -1.10 11.94 12.30
C VAL A 35 -1.21 13.45 12.48
N GLY A 36 -2.36 13.95 12.96
CA GLY A 36 -2.58 15.37 13.29
C GLY A 36 -2.93 16.27 12.11
N GLN A 37 -2.91 15.76 10.89
CA GLN A 37 -3.25 16.49 9.66
C GLN A 37 -3.68 15.53 8.56
N PRO A 38 -4.42 15.97 7.52
CA PRO A 38 -4.65 15.16 6.33
C PRO A 38 -3.32 14.81 5.68
N ASP A 39 -3.12 13.54 5.35
CA ASP A 39 -1.88 13.10 4.71
C ASP A 39 -2.13 12.58 3.30
N PHE A 40 -2.56 11.32 3.12
CA PHE A 40 -2.79 10.75 1.79
C PHE A 40 -4.13 10.01 1.66
N LEU A 41 -4.78 9.68 2.76
CA LEU A 41 -6.11 9.06 2.74
C LEU A 41 -7.16 10.12 2.40
N ASP A 42 -7.44 10.30 1.13
CA ASP A 42 -8.41 11.27 0.61
C ASP A 42 -9.27 10.67 -0.51
N GLY A 43 -10.07 11.51 -1.17
CA GLY A 43 -10.93 11.07 -2.26
C GLY A 43 -10.16 10.62 -3.50
N GLN A 44 -9.02 11.22 -3.79
CA GLN A 44 -8.19 10.82 -4.92
C GLN A 44 -7.57 9.44 -4.66
N TRP A 45 -6.99 9.22 -3.48
CA TRP A 45 -6.46 7.92 -3.10
C TRP A 45 -7.54 6.83 -3.17
N LEU A 46 -8.74 7.10 -2.65
CA LEU A 46 -9.82 6.13 -2.66
C LEU A 46 -10.30 5.78 -4.08
N GLU A 47 -10.36 6.78 -4.97
CA GLU A 47 -10.73 6.57 -6.37
C GLU A 47 -9.67 5.74 -7.10
N GLU A 48 -8.38 6.05 -6.89
CA GLU A 48 -7.25 5.29 -7.42
C GLU A 48 -7.24 3.85 -6.89
N GLU A 49 -7.55 3.64 -5.60
CA GLU A 49 -7.67 2.32 -4.97
C GLU A 49 -8.77 1.48 -5.62
N TRP A 50 -9.94 2.07 -5.85
CA TRP A 50 -11.06 1.37 -6.51
C TRP A 50 -10.79 1.03 -7.98
N ASP A 51 -9.93 1.78 -8.64
CA ASP A 51 -9.57 1.56 -10.05
C ASP A 51 -8.36 0.63 -10.21
N LEU A 52 -7.43 0.65 -9.26
CA LEU A 52 -6.22 -0.18 -9.26
C LEU A 52 -6.53 -1.63 -8.87
N TYR A 53 -7.27 -1.80 -7.80
CA TYR A 53 -7.80 -3.08 -7.35
C TYR A 53 -9.28 -3.10 -7.67
N PRO A 54 -9.75 -3.89 -8.67
CA PRO A 54 -11.13 -3.82 -9.13
C PRO A 54 -12.11 -4.20 -8.01
N VAL A 55 -12.40 -3.23 -7.15
CA VAL A 55 -13.38 -3.34 -6.07
C VAL A 55 -14.77 -3.25 -6.69
N ASN A 56 -15.53 -4.34 -6.61
CA ASN A 56 -16.95 -4.30 -6.98
C ASN A 56 -17.75 -3.68 -5.82
N LEU A 57 -18.14 -2.42 -5.96
CA LEU A 57 -18.85 -1.69 -4.89
C LEU A 57 -20.14 -2.37 -4.43
N GLU A 58 -20.80 -3.14 -5.29
CA GLU A 58 -22.04 -3.87 -4.95
C GLU A 58 -21.79 -5.10 -4.07
N THR A 59 -20.57 -5.65 -4.05
CA THR A 59 -20.25 -6.89 -3.35
C THR A 59 -19.07 -6.78 -2.40
N ASP A 60 -18.13 -5.84 -2.65
CA ASP A 60 -16.81 -5.84 -2.04
C ASP A 60 -16.57 -4.63 -1.12
N ALA A 61 -17.56 -3.74 -0.96
CA ALA A 61 -17.43 -2.58 -0.11
C ALA A 61 -18.66 -2.36 0.78
N TRP A 62 -18.47 -1.63 1.87
CA TRP A 62 -19.50 -1.24 2.83
C TRP A 62 -19.34 0.22 3.23
N VAL A 63 -20.43 0.98 3.18
CA VAL A 63 -20.52 2.28 3.85
C VAL A 63 -21.55 2.17 4.97
N VAL A 64 -21.24 2.75 6.13
CA VAL A 64 -22.17 2.82 7.26
C VAL A 64 -22.49 4.28 7.52
N ARG A 65 -23.80 4.56 7.60
CA ARG A 65 -24.32 5.91 7.87
C ARG A 65 -25.03 5.95 9.21
N ASN A 66 -24.93 7.09 9.90
CA ASN A 66 -25.77 7.37 11.07
C ASN A 66 -27.19 7.74 10.62
N LEU A 67 -28.14 7.87 11.57
CA LEU A 67 -29.53 8.23 11.26
C LEU A 67 -29.68 9.63 10.64
N GLY A 68 -28.67 10.49 10.71
CA GLY A 68 -28.63 11.78 10.02
C GLY A 68 -28.15 11.68 8.57
N GLY A 69 -27.83 10.48 8.07
CA GLY A 69 -27.36 10.23 6.71
C GLY A 69 -25.87 10.42 6.48
N ARG A 70 -25.10 10.88 7.48
CA ARG A 70 -23.64 11.07 7.37
C ARG A 70 -22.92 9.71 7.35
N ALA A 71 -21.99 9.50 6.42
CA ALA A 71 -21.09 8.36 6.45
C ALA A 71 -20.19 8.45 7.70
N VAL A 72 -20.08 7.34 8.42
CA VAL A 72 -19.31 7.25 9.68
C VAL A 72 -18.36 6.05 9.71
N ALA A 73 -18.49 5.11 8.77
CA ALA A 73 -17.54 4.03 8.61
C ALA A 73 -17.55 3.53 7.16
N TYR A 74 -16.42 2.99 6.74
CA TYR A 74 -16.23 2.41 5.42
C TYR A 74 -15.31 1.20 5.53
N ALA A 75 -15.52 0.20 4.69
CA ALA A 75 -14.59 -0.90 4.47
C ALA A 75 -14.72 -1.42 3.05
N HIS A 76 -13.64 -1.99 2.54
CA HIS A 76 -13.65 -2.75 1.29
C HIS A 76 -12.77 -4.00 1.40
N ILE A 77 -12.94 -4.90 0.45
CA ILE A 77 -12.08 -6.05 0.20
C ILE A 77 -11.57 -5.98 -1.24
N ALA A 78 -10.34 -6.40 -1.44
CA ALA A 78 -9.71 -6.49 -2.75
C ALA A 78 -8.92 -7.79 -2.88
N GLU A 79 -8.79 -8.30 -4.08
CA GLU A 79 -7.97 -9.46 -4.35
C GLU A 79 -6.52 -9.04 -4.58
N GLU A 80 -5.62 -9.34 -3.62
CA GLU A 80 -4.20 -8.97 -3.69
C GLU A 80 -3.40 -9.91 -4.59
N ILE A 81 -3.63 -11.23 -4.44
CA ILE A 81 -3.00 -12.26 -5.28
C ILE A 81 -4.10 -13.18 -5.79
N ARG A 82 -4.26 -13.26 -7.11
CA ARG A 82 -5.34 -14.01 -7.76
C ARG A 82 -5.61 -15.37 -7.10
N GLY A 83 -6.82 -15.49 -6.54
CA GLY A 83 -7.36 -16.71 -5.97
C GLY A 83 -6.74 -17.18 -4.65
N SER A 84 -5.78 -16.44 -4.08
CA SER A 84 -5.05 -16.93 -2.91
C SER A 84 -4.99 -15.97 -1.73
N VAL A 85 -4.94 -14.67 -1.95
CA VAL A 85 -4.86 -13.65 -0.90
C VAL A 85 -5.88 -12.55 -1.17
N TRP A 86 -6.68 -12.26 -0.17
CA TRP A 86 -7.62 -11.13 -0.16
C TRP A 86 -7.25 -10.18 0.95
N GLU A 87 -7.25 -8.91 0.61
CA GLU A 87 -7.02 -7.82 1.55
C GLU A 87 -8.33 -7.16 1.93
N ALA A 88 -8.44 -6.75 3.18
CA ALA A 88 -9.52 -5.92 3.68
C ALA A 88 -8.94 -4.70 4.39
N ALA A 89 -9.55 -3.55 4.14
CA ALA A 89 -9.27 -2.32 4.85
C ALA A 89 -10.57 -1.73 5.39
N GLY A 90 -10.52 -1.04 6.53
CA GLY A 90 -11.72 -0.46 7.12
C GLY A 90 -11.41 0.70 8.06
N TRP A 91 -12.26 1.70 8.03
CA TRP A 91 -12.14 2.94 8.80
C TRP A 91 -13.43 3.24 9.54
N VAL A 92 -13.30 3.72 10.77
CA VAL A 92 -14.42 4.20 11.58
C VAL A 92 -14.09 5.62 12.02
N HIS A 93 -14.96 6.57 11.67
CA HIS A 93 -14.81 7.97 12.05
C HIS A 93 -14.54 8.09 13.56
N PRO A 94 -13.54 8.87 14.03
CA PRO A 94 -13.11 8.90 15.42
C PRO A 94 -14.24 9.13 16.44
N GLN A 95 -15.23 9.98 16.11
CA GLN A 95 -16.40 10.25 16.97
C GLN A 95 -17.40 9.09 17.07
N ASP A 96 -17.27 8.08 16.20
CA ASP A 96 -18.18 6.94 16.13
C ASP A 96 -17.50 5.61 16.52
N ARG A 97 -16.27 5.67 17.04
CA ARG A 97 -15.57 4.52 17.62
C ARG A 97 -16.29 4.01 18.88
N ASP A 98 -15.99 2.79 19.29
CA ASP A 98 -16.56 2.10 20.46
C ASP A 98 -18.08 1.83 20.42
N LYS A 99 -18.72 2.04 19.25
CA LYS A 99 -20.14 1.78 19.03
C LYS A 99 -20.42 0.48 18.26
N GLY A 100 -19.42 -0.41 18.15
CA GLY A 100 -19.53 -1.71 17.49
C GLY A 100 -19.32 -1.71 15.97
N LEU A 101 -19.08 -0.55 15.36
CA LEU A 101 -18.93 -0.41 13.90
C LEU A 101 -17.73 -1.18 13.36
N GLY A 102 -16.57 -1.12 14.02
CA GLY A 102 -15.39 -1.87 13.60
C GLY A 102 -15.64 -3.39 13.61
N ARG A 103 -16.29 -3.92 14.66
CA ARG A 103 -16.68 -5.35 14.72
C ARG A 103 -17.63 -5.71 13.57
N PHE A 104 -18.59 -4.85 13.28
CA PHE A 104 -19.50 -5.04 12.16
C PHE A 104 -18.74 -5.13 10.84
N LEU A 105 -17.83 -4.18 10.57
CA LEU A 105 -17.04 -4.14 9.33
C LEU A 105 -16.15 -5.40 9.18
N VAL A 106 -15.42 -5.79 10.22
CA VAL A 106 -14.61 -7.03 10.18
C VAL A 106 -15.47 -8.25 9.87
N GLY A 107 -16.65 -8.40 10.52
CA GLY A 107 -17.56 -9.50 10.24
C GLY A 107 -18.18 -9.45 8.84
N ALA A 108 -18.43 -8.25 8.29
CA ALA A 108 -18.97 -8.05 6.95
C ALA A 108 -17.93 -8.41 5.87
N THR A 109 -16.70 -7.93 6.02
CA THR A 109 -15.60 -8.24 5.10
C THR A 109 -15.22 -9.71 5.14
N GLU A 110 -15.13 -10.34 6.32
CA GLU A 110 -14.90 -11.79 6.43
C GLU A 110 -15.97 -12.60 5.70
N ARG A 111 -17.25 -12.22 5.84
CA ARG A 111 -18.35 -12.90 5.16
C ARG A 111 -18.27 -12.74 3.65
N ASP A 112 -18.00 -11.53 3.17
CA ASP A 112 -17.90 -11.27 1.74
C ASP A 112 -16.71 -12.01 1.12
N MET A 113 -15.56 -12.05 1.81
CA MET A 113 -14.41 -12.85 1.40
C MET A 113 -14.70 -14.36 1.41
N ALA A 114 -15.40 -14.86 2.43
CA ALA A 114 -15.81 -16.26 2.48
C ALA A 114 -16.74 -16.65 1.30
N ALA A 115 -17.55 -15.70 0.81
CA ALA A 115 -18.39 -15.92 -0.37
C ALA A 115 -17.60 -15.98 -1.69
N LYS A 116 -16.37 -15.47 -1.71
CA LYS A 116 -15.45 -15.55 -2.87
C LYS A 116 -14.67 -16.86 -2.94
N LEU A 117 -14.74 -17.68 -1.89
CA LEU A 117 -14.07 -19.00 -1.87
C LEU A 117 -14.60 -19.87 -3.02
N SER A 118 -13.74 -20.12 -4.00
CA SER A 118 -13.98 -21.05 -5.10
C SER A 118 -13.03 -22.25 -4.96
N GLY A 119 -13.45 -23.29 -4.24
CA GLY A 119 -12.65 -24.51 -4.06
C GLY A 119 -12.55 -24.98 -2.60
N ASP A 120 -11.80 -26.06 -2.36
CA ASP A 120 -11.67 -26.72 -1.05
C ASP A 120 -10.48 -26.18 -0.21
N GLY A 121 -9.73 -25.22 -0.73
CA GLY A 121 -8.55 -24.65 -0.05
C GLY A 121 -8.90 -23.52 0.92
N PRO A 122 -8.00 -23.20 1.88
CA PRO A 122 -8.14 -22.04 2.73
C PRO A 122 -7.95 -20.75 1.93
N LEU A 123 -8.68 -19.69 2.32
CA LEU A 123 -8.46 -18.34 1.85
C LEU A 123 -7.57 -17.59 2.84
N ASN A 124 -6.46 -17.05 2.38
CA ASN A 124 -5.65 -16.16 3.18
C ASN A 124 -6.24 -14.75 3.15
N VAL A 125 -6.56 -14.23 4.31
CA VAL A 125 -7.14 -12.91 4.48
C VAL A 125 -6.17 -12.02 5.21
N HIS A 126 -5.90 -10.88 4.63
CA HIS A 126 -5.12 -9.80 5.25
C HIS A 126 -6.05 -8.66 5.64
N HIS A 127 -5.83 -8.09 6.82
CA HIS A 127 -6.34 -6.79 7.20
C HIS A 127 -5.17 -5.85 7.43
N ILE A 128 -5.20 -4.68 6.79
CA ILE A 128 -4.22 -3.63 7.03
C ILE A 128 -4.82 -2.62 8.02
N VAL A 129 -4.07 -2.34 9.08
CA VAL A 129 -4.46 -1.39 10.12
C VAL A 129 -3.29 -0.48 10.47
N SER A 130 -3.60 0.76 10.81
CA SER A 130 -2.58 1.72 11.26
C SER A 130 -1.87 1.23 12.53
N GLY A 131 -0.54 1.41 12.57
CA GLY A 131 0.24 1.21 13.80
C GLY A 131 -0.17 2.17 14.93
N ALA A 132 -0.80 3.29 14.58
CA ALA A 132 -1.33 4.28 15.52
C ALA A 132 -2.77 4.00 15.98
N ASP A 133 -3.38 2.88 15.55
CA ASP A 133 -4.73 2.45 15.99
C ASP A 133 -4.68 1.17 16.86
N PRO A 134 -4.26 1.23 18.14
CA PRO A 134 -4.27 0.07 19.03
C PRO A 134 -5.66 -0.57 19.20
N PRO A 135 -6.79 0.19 19.28
CA PRO A 135 -8.11 -0.40 19.35
C PRO A 135 -8.47 -1.26 18.13
N GLY A 136 -8.11 -0.83 16.92
CA GLY A 136 -8.28 -1.60 15.68
C GLY A 136 -7.44 -2.87 15.68
N GLN A 137 -6.19 -2.80 16.12
CA GLN A 137 -5.32 -3.98 16.28
C GLN A 137 -5.90 -4.99 17.29
N ASP A 138 -6.37 -4.51 18.44
CA ASP A 138 -7.03 -5.34 19.45
C ASP A 138 -8.30 -5.99 18.91
N LEU A 139 -9.08 -5.28 18.10
CA LEU A 139 -10.25 -5.81 17.43
C LEU A 139 -9.89 -6.99 16.52
N LEU A 140 -8.87 -6.84 15.69
CA LEU A 140 -8.38 -7.89 14.79
C LEU A 140 -7.84 -9.11 15.57
N HIS A 141 -7.09 -8.89 16.65
CA HIS A 141 -6.67 -9.96 17.53
C HIS A 141 -7.86 -10.76 18.09
N ARG A 142 -8.91 -10.08 18.58
CA ARG A 142 -10.14 -10.74 19.09
C ARG A 142 -10.90 -11.46 17.99
N ALA A 143 -10.79 -11.01 16.74
CA ALA A 143 -11.35 -11.66 15.55
C ALA A 143 -10.51 -12.87 15.08
N GLY A 144 -9.39 -13.17 15.75
CA GLY A 144 -8.53 -14.31 15.47
C GLY A 144 -7.45 -14.06 14.41
N PHE A 145 -7.26 -12.81 14.01
CA PHE A 145 -6.14 -12.42 13.15
C PHE A 145 -4.84 -12.31 13.95
N LYS A 146 -3.72 -12.52 13.28
CA LYS A 146 -2.38 -12.39 13.86
C LYS A 146 -1.55 -11.40 13.07
N PRO A 147 -0.77 -10.51 13.72
CA PRO A 147 0.13 -9.62 13.01
C PRO A 147 1.21 -10.46 12.33
N THR A 148 1.47 -10.18 11.06
CA THR A 148 2.42 -10.93 10.24
C THR A 148 3.51 -10.05 9.65
N ARG A 149 3.18 -8.81 9.30
CA ARG A 149 4.09 -7.87 8.68
C ARG A 149 3.85 -6.45 9.17
N HIS A 150 4.91 -5.64 9.08
CA HIS A 150 4.88 -4.22 9.32
C HIS A 150 5.46 -3.51 8.12
N PHE A 151 4.73 -2.54 7.58
CA PHE A 151 5.22 -1.67 6.52
C PHE A 151 5.44 -0.28 7.09
N TRP A 152 6.57 0.31 6.75
CA TRP A 152 6.86 1.70 7.06
C TRP A 152 6.66 2.56 5.83
N HIS A 153 5.90 3.65 6.01
CA HIS A 153 6.02 4.78 5.14
C HIS A 153 7.16 5.63 5.64
N MET A 154 8.16 5.80 4.79
CA MET A 154 9.33 6.61 5.13
C MET A 154 9.34 7.90 4.32
N GLU A 155 9.80 8.98 4.93
CA GLU A 155 9.89 10.30 4.31
C GLU A 155 11.26 10.91 4.55
N ILE A 156 11.69 11.74 3.59
CA ILE A 156 12.84 12.63 3.72
C ILE A 156 12.43 14.04 3.29
N GLU A 157 12.83 15.05 4.06
CA GLU A 157 12.82 16.44 3.60
C GLU A 157 13.91 16.64 2.55
N LEU A 158 13.52 17.17 1.40
CA LEU A 158 14.43 17.48 0.31
C LEU A 158 15.03 18.86 0.52
N GLY A 159 16.30 19.02 0.15
CA GLY A 159 16.99 20.30 0.27
C GLY A 159 18.51 20.15 0.33
N PRO A 160 19.22 21.29 0.47
CA PRO A 160 20.69 21.32 0.34
C PRO A 160 21.42 20.52 1.44
N ASN A 161 20.78 20.31 2.60
CA ASN A 161 21.39 19.68 3.76
C ASN A 161 21.17 18.16 3.85
N ARG A 162 20.44 17.55 2.89
CA ARG A 162 20.24 16.10 2.93
C ARG A 162 21.55 15.33 2.70
N PRO A 163 21.70 14.11 3.23
CA PRO A 163 22.86 13.26 2.97
C PRO A 163 23.03 12.99 1.46
N ARG A 164 24.26 13.11 0.98
CA ARG A 164 24.64 12.78 -0.40
C ARG A 164 25.70 11.69 -0.38
N PRO A 165 25.36 10.47 -0.80
CA PRO A 165 26.32 9.37 -0.81
C PRO A 165 27.38 9.60 -1.89
N PRO A 166 28.60 9.07 -1.70
CA PRO A 166 29.61 9.06 -2.75
C PRO A 166 29.13 8.23 -3.93
N ARG A 167 29.32 8.72 -5.14
CA ARG A 167 28.97 7.99 -6.35
C ARG A 167 30.00 6.86 -6.60
N PRO A 168 29.54 5.61 -6.82
CA PRO A 168 30.43 4.52 -7.18
C PRO A 168 31.20 4.81 -8.47
N PRO A 169 32.49 4.44 -8.57
CA PRO A 169 33.23 4.56 -9.82
C PRO A 169 32.59 3.68 -10.92
N ASN A 170 32.67 4.12 -12.16
CA ASN A 170 32.15 3.41 -13.34
C ASN A 170 30.63 3.11 -13.31
N LEU A 171 29.86 3.84 -12.50
CA LEU A 171 28.42 3.75 -12.47
C LEU A 171 27.80 4.89 -13.31
N ALA A 172 27.11 4.54 -14.39
CA ALA A 172 26.31 5.46 -15.17
C ALA A 172 24.84 5.38 -14.67
N ILE A 173 24.25 6.53 -14.32
CA ILE A 173 22.82 6.64 -13.99
C ILE A 173 22.18 7.63 -14.95
N ALA A 174 21.16 7.18 -15.64
CA ALA A 174 20.41 7.99 -16.62
C ALA A 174 18.89 7.78 -16.45
N PRO A 175 18.06 8.72 -16.90
CA PRO A 175 16.62 8.49 -16.99
C PRO A 175 16.32 7.25 -17.85
N LEU A 176 15.22 6.57 -17.52
CA LEU A 176 14.72 5.42 -18.26
C LEU A 176 14.36 5.85 -19.69
N ARG A 177 14.82 5.10 -20.68
CA ARG A 177 14.53 5.34 -22.11
C ARG A 177 13.42 4.42 -22.56
N LEU A 178 12.23 4.98 -22.78
CA LEU A 178 11.10 4.24 -23.33
C LEU A 178 11.44 3.58 -24.67
N GLN A 179 10.89 2.40 -24.91
CA GLN A 179 11.10 1.53 -26.05
C GLN A 179 12.54 0.96 -26.18
N VAL A 180 13.33 1.10 -25.11
CA VAL A 180 14.72 0.60 -25.08
C VAL A 180 15.04 -0.16 -23.79
N ASP A 181 14.70 0.40 -22.64
CA ASP A 181 15.18 -0.08 -21.35
C ASP A 181 14.20 -1.04 -20.62
N GLU A 182 12.92 -1.07 -21.03
CA GLU A 182 11.87 -1.79 -20.34
C GLU A 182 12.17 -3.28 -20.10
N PRO A 183 12.71 -4.03 -21.09
CA PRO A 183 13.03 -5.45 -20.85
C PRO A 183 14.09 -5.64 -19.77
N ASP A 184 15.11 -4.78 -19.73
CA ASP A 184 16.15 -4.83 -18.71
C ASP A 184 15.64 -4.36 -17.36
N VAL A 185 14.78 -3.35 -17.32
CA VAL A 185 14.13 -2.83 -16.11
C VAL A 185 13.28 -3.93 -15.47
N HIS A 186 12.39 -4.57 -16.24
CA HIS A 186 11.59 -5.70 -15.78
C HIS A 186 12.45 -6.83 -15.24
N ARG A 187 13.48 -7.26 -15.98
CA ARG A 187 14.41 -8.31 -15.58
C ARG A 187 15.09 -7.99 -14.23
N VAL A 188 15.53 -6.74 -14.04
CA VAL A 188 16.20 -6.31 -12.80
C VAL A 188 15.23 -6.26 -11.63
N LEU A 189 14.01 -5.74 -11.83
CA LEU A 189 13.00 -5.68 -10.77
C LEU A 189 12.56 -7.08 -10.36
N GLU A 190 12.22 -7.96 -11.30
CA GLU A 190 11.87 -9.37 -11.02
C GLU A 190 12.99 -10.07 -10.21
N ALA A 191 14.25 -9.94 -10.64
CA ALA A 191 15.37 -10.54 -9.93
C ALA A 191 15.61 -9.91 -8.54
N ALA A 192 15.41 -8.60 -8.38
CA ALA A 192 15.62 -7.90 -7.12
C ALA A 192 14.55 -8.19 -6.08
N PHE A 193 13.30 -8.39 -6.52
CA PHE A 193 12.14 -8.64 -5.65
C PHE A 193 11.83 -10.12 -5.43
N SER A 194 12.50 -11.05 -6.12
CA SER A 194 12.25 -12.49 -6.02
C SER A 194 12.33 -13.08 -4.60
N GLU A 195 13.04 -12.40 -3.69
CA GLU A 195 13.15 -12.80 -2.27
C GLU A 195 12.15 -12.09 -1.35
N HIS A 196 11.31 -11.19 -1.89
CA HIS A 196 10.35 -10.45 -1.08
C HIS A 196 9.17 -11.34 -0.69
N TRP A 197 8.64 -11.08 0.48
CA TRP A 197 7.42 -11.73 0.94
C TRP A 197 6.26 -11.44 -0.02
N GLY A 198 5.49 -12.47 -0.37
CA GLY A 198 4.37 -12.34 -1.31
C GLY A 198 4.76 -12.17 -2.77
N PHE A 199 6.07 -12.25 -3.11
CA PHE A 199 6.49 -12.09 -4.50
C PHE A 199 5.82 -13.13 -5.41
N ALA A 200 5.24 -12.64 -6.49
CA ALA A 200 4.76 -13.43 -7.61
C ALA A 200 5.31 -12.81 -8.90
N ALA A 201 5.98 -13.62 -9.71
CA ALA A 201 6.54 -13.14 -10.97
C ALA A 201 5.44 -12.60 -11.89
N THR A 202 5.65 -11.40 -12.40
CA THR A 202 4.70 -10.71 -13.27
C THR A 202 5.17 -10.81 -14.72
N PRO A 203 4.36 -11.35 -15.65
CA PRO A 203 4.70 -11.36 -17.07
C PRO A 203 4.98 -9.95 -17.60
N PHE A 204 5.94 -9.82 -18.53
CA PHE A 204 6.41 -8.53 -19.05
C PHE A 204 5.26 -7.64 -19.55
N ASP A 205 4.35 -8.18 -20.37
CA ASP A 205 3.24 -7.40 -20.93
C ASP A 205 2.30 -6.88 -19.83
N LYS A 206 2.07 -7.69 -18.80
CA LYS A 206 1.26 -7.29 -17.66
C LYS A 206 1.97 -6.20 -16.83
N TRP A 207 3.26 -6.36 -16.55
CA TRP A 207 4.06 -5.34 -15.88
C TRP A 207 4.08 -4.01 -16.67
N MET A 208 4.19 -4.08 -18.00
CA MET A 208 4.09 -2.89 -18.86
C MET A 208 2.77 -2.16 -18.67
N GLU A 209 1.66 -2.88 -18.60
CA GLU A 209 0.32 -2.31 -18.40
C GLU A 209 0.16 -1.73 -16.97
N GLU A 210 0.63 -2.45 -15.96
CA GLU A 210 0.42 -2.12 -14.54
C GLU A 210 1.42 -1.09 -13.99
N SER A 211 2.53 -0.84 -14.68
CA SER A 211 3.58 0.10 -14.26
C SER A 211 3.80 1.20 -15.31
N ILE A 212 4.44 0.88 -16.42
CA ILE A 212 4.87 1.85 -17.44
C ILE A 212 3.66 2.50 -18.16
N GLY A 213 2.59 1.74 -18.37
CA GLY A 213 1.36 2.20 -19.03
C GLY A 213 0.44 3.05 -18.17
N LYS A 214 0.76 3.24 -16.89
CA LYS A 214 -0.09 4.00 -15.97
C LYS A 214 0.04 5.52 -16.18
N PRO A 215 -1.05 6.28 -15.99
CA PRO A 215 -1.03 7.74 -16.13
C PRO A 215 -0.04 8.47 -15.20
N TRP A 216 0.26 7.87 -14.05
CA TRP A 216 1.20 8.44 -13.07
C TRP A 216 2.67 8.19 -13.42
N PHE A 217 2.99 7.28 -14.35
CA PHE A 217 4.36 6.96 -14.71
C PHE A 217 5.06 8.13 -15.42
N ASP A 218 6.27 8.44 -14.96
CA ASP A 218 7.15 9.46 -15.56
C ASP A 218 8.56 8.90 -15.76
N ALA A 219 8.91 8.61 -17.02
CA ALA A 219 10.23 8.10 -17.39
C ALA A 219 11.38 9.05 -16.99
N SER A 220 11.11 10.35 -16.87
CA SER A 220 12.11 11.34 -16.45
C SER A 220 12.38 11.35 -14.94
N LEU A 221 11.52 10.68 -14.16
CA LEU A 221 11.67 10.44 -12.71
C LEU A 221 12.14 9.02 -12.40
N SER A 222 12.18 8.16 -13.41
CA SER A 222 12.62 6.78 -13.31
C SER A 222 14.03 6.63 -13.85
N PHE A 223 14.88 5.88 -13.17
CA PHE A 223 16.31 5.83 -13.46
C PHE A 223 16.83 4.41 -13.60
N VAL A 224 17.75 4.22 -14.52
CA VAL A 224 18.52 3.00 -14.69
C VAL A 224 19.99 3.25 -14.35
N ALA A 225 20.56 2.33 -13.59
CA ALA A 225 21.98 2.31 -13.25
C ALA A 225 22.68 1.22 -14.05
N ARG A 226 23.74 1.62 -14.80
CA ARG A 226 24.54 0.70 -15.62
C ARG A 226 25.95 0.61 -15.09
N SER A 227 26.46 -0.63 -15.02
CA SER A 227 27.85 -0.96 -14.80
C SER A 227 28.35 -1.76 -16.00
N ASN A 228 29.36 -1.24 -16.70
CA ASN A 228 29.87 -1.85 -17.95
C ASN A 228 28.76 -2.16 -18.95
N GLU A 229 27.91 -1.17 -19.24
CA GLU A 229 26.76 -1.20 -20.16
C GLU A 229 25.59 -2.10 -19.70
N GLU A 230 25.75 -2.96 -18.71
CA GLU A 230 24.66 -3.79 -18.16
C GLU A 230 23.81 -2.99 -17.18
N VAL A 231 22.47 -3.11 -17.27
CA VAL A 231 21.55 -2.57 -16.28
C VAL A 231 21.62 -3.42 -15.03
N THR A 232 22.08 -2.82 -13.94
CA THR A 232 22.36 -3.47 -12.65
C THR A 232 21.48 -2.97 -11.52
N GLY A 233 20.82 -1.83 -11.72
CA GLY A 233 19.89 -1.26 -10.76
C GLY A 233 18.85 -0.37 -11.45
N VAL A 234 17.69 -0.28 -10.85
CA VAL A 234 16.52 0.46 -11.34
C VAL A 234 15.86 1.18 -10.19
N LEU A 235 15.36 2.38 -10.46
CA LEU A 235 14.45 3.10 -9.59
C LEU A 235 13.28 3.61 -10.45
N ILE A 236 12.05 3.28 -10.04
CA ILE A 236 10.82 3.86 -10.59
C ILE A 236 10.34 4.93 -9.62
N GLY A 237 10.10 6.12 -10.13
CA GLY A 237 9.64 7.23 -9.31
C GLY A 237 8.52 8.02 -9.98
N ARG A 238 7.70 8.65 -9.16
CA ARG A 238 6.59 9.51 -9.59
C ARG A 238 6.43 10.72 -8.68
N ILE A 239 5.52 11.59 -9.03
CA ILE A 239 5.00 12.61 -8.12
C ILE A 239 3.67 12.13 -7.61
N ASP A 240 3.52 12.14 -6.29
CA ASP A 240 2.34 11.70 -5.59
C ASP A 240 1.95 12.77 -4.56
N HIS A 241 0.71 13.29 -4.62
CA HIS A 241 0.21 14.33 -3.70
C HIS A 241 1.20 15.48 -3.45
N GLY A 242 1.86 15.95 -4.52
CA GLY A 242 2.84 17.04 -4.46
C GLY A 242 4.18 16.67 -3.79
N ARG A 243 4.46 15.39 -3.60
CA ARG A 243 5.72 14.85 -3.09
C ARG A 243 6.36 13.91 -4.11
N GLY A 244 7.67 13.74 -4.04
CA GLY A 244 8.33 12.67 -4.77
C GLY A 244 7.97 11.32 -4.14
N PHE A 245 7.72 10.31 -4.95
CA PHE A 245 7.47 8.96 -4.48
C PHE A 245 8.38 7.97 -5.22
N VAL A 246 9.03 7.07 -4.48
CA VAL A 246 9.82 5.96 -5.01
C VAL A 246 8.97 4.71 -4.92
N ASP A 247 8.43 4.27 -6.07
CA ASP A 247 7.61 3.06 -6.15
C ASP A 247 8.48 1.81 -6.06
N ASP A 248 9.52 1.74 -6.90
CA ASP A 248 10.42 0.59 -6.95
C ASP A 248 11.88 1.02 -6.84
N LEU A 249 12.66 0.26 -6.09
CA LEU A 249 14.12 0.34 -6.07
C LEU A 249 14.72 -1.07 -6.08
N GLY A 250 15.17 -1.52 -7.23
CA GLY A 250 15.78 -2.83 -7.41
C GLY A 250 17.27 -2.74 -7.75
N VAL A 251 18.08 -3.58 -7.11
CA VAL A 251 19.49 -3.78 -7.48
C VAL A 251 19.76 -5.28 -7.54
N LEU A 252 20.34 -5.74 -8.65
CA LEU A 252 20.72 -7.14 -8.84
C LEU A 252 21.53 -7.64 -7.63
N MET A 253 21.23 -8.82 -7.14
CA MET A 253 21.83 -9.40 -5.93
C MET A 253 23.37 -9.40 -6.01
N SER A 254 23.95 -9.77 -7.16
CA SER A 254 25.39 -9.76 -7.42
C SER A 254 26.06 -8.38 -7.37
N GLN A 255 25.24 -7.31 -7.41
CA GLN A 255 25.67 -5.92 -7.47
C GLN A 255 25.32 -5.13 -6.19
N ARG A 256 24.64 -5.77 -5.23
CA ARG A 256 24.29 -5.16 -3.94
C ARG A 256 25.54 -4.80 -3.14
N ARG A 257 25.39 -3.90 -2.18
CA ARG A 257 26.46 -3.39 -1.28
C ARG A 257 27.60 -2.65 -1.99
N ARG A 258 27.42 -2.23 -3.23
CA ARG A 258 28.34 -1.41 -4.03
C ARG A 258 27.92 0.07 -4.11
N GLY A 259 26.93 0.50 -3.34
CA GLY A 259 26.44 1.89 -3.33
C GLY A 259 25.45 2.24 -4.46
N ILE A 260 25.06 1.27 -5.32
CA ILE A 260 24.19 1.53 -6.48
C ILE A 260 22.82 2.06 -6.02
N GLY A 261 22.17 1.41 -5.04
CA GLY A 261 20.86 1.84 -4.52
C GLY A 261 20.93 3.23 -3.90
N ALA A 262 21.98 3.56 -3.15
CA ALA A 262 22.17 4.89 -2.59
C ALA A 262 22.35 5.96 -3.67
N ALA A 263 23.08 5.65 -4.74
CA ALA A 263 23.28 6.55 -5.87
C ALA A 263 21.99 6.76 -6.69
N LEU A 264 21.15 5.73 -6.84
CA LEU A 264 19.83 5.84 -7.46
C LEU A 264 18.89 6.73 -6.64
N LEU A 265 18.83 6.53 -5.31
CA LEU A 265 18.05 7.39 -4.40
C LEU A 265 18.51 8.85 -4.48
N ASP A 266 19.84 9.08 -4.40
CA ASP A 266 20.38 10.44 -4.50
C ASP A 266 20.01 11.10 -5.83
N LYS A 267 20.06 10.36 -6.94
CA LYS A 267 19.65 10.85 -8.27
C LYS A 267 18.16 11.18 -8.31
N SER A 268 17.30 10.32 -7.76
CA SER A 268 15.86 10.53 -7.68
C SER A 268 15.52 11.75 -6.81
N PHE A 269 16.06 11.84 -5.60
CA PHE A 269 15.88 13.00 -4.72
C PHE A 269 16.32 14.31 -5.36
N SER A 270 17.48 14.30 -6.06
CA SER A 270 17.95 15.47 -6.80
C SER A 270 17.00 15.85 -7.94
N SER A 271 16.36 14.88 -8.58
CA SER A 271 15.37 15.13 -9.63
C SER A 271 14.07 15.72 -9.06
N PHE A 272 13.63 15.26 -7.90
CA PHE A 272 12.50 15.81 -7.17
C PHE A 272 12.78 17.25 -6.69
N GLU A 273 13.98 17.52 -6.15
CA GLU A 273 14.45 18.87 -5.78
C GLU A 273 14.40 19.84 -6.97
N GLN A 274 14.86 19.39 -8.16
CA GLN A 274 14.84 20.19 -9.38
C GLN A 274 13.43 20.54 -9.85
N ARG A 275 12.42 19.74 -9.45
CA ARG A 275 11.00 20.02 -9.71
C ARG A 275 10.33 20.84 -8.59
N GLY A 276 11.10 21.30 -7.60
CA GLY A 276 10.60 22.13 -6.51
C GLY A 276 9.86 21.36 -5.41
N LEU A 277 9.97 20.03 -5.39
CA LEU A 277 9.35 19.23 -4.34
C LEU A 277 10.15 19.34 -3.04
N SER A 278 9.44 19.43 -1.92
CA SER A 278 10.02 19.61 -0.58
C SER A 278 10.26 18.29 0.17
N ALA A 279 9.62 17.20 -0.26
CA ALA A 279 9.73 15.90 0.38
C ALA A 279 9.71 14.75 -0.62
N ALA A 280 10.27 13.61 -0.23
CA ALA A 280 10.14 12.35 -0.95
C ALA A 280 9.78 11.21 0.00
N ARG A 281 8.98 10.26 -0.50
CA ARG A 281 8.43 9.13 0.24
C ARG A 281 8.70 7.80 -0.44
N LEU A 282 8.57 6.74 0.33
CA LEU A 282 8.51 5.36 -0.13
C LEU A 282 7.82 4.49 0.92
N ASN A 283 7.44 3.28 0.49
CA ASN A 283 6.97 2.22 1.37
C ASN A 283 8.00 1.09 1.45
N VAL A 284 8.17 0.49 2.63
CA VAL A 284 9.10 -0.62 2.83
C VAL A 284 8.57 -1.60 3.87
N ASP A 285 8.72 -2.90 3.60
CA ASP A 285 8.55 -3.93 4.62
C ASP A 285 9.64 -3.75 5.70
N ALA A 286 9.21 -3.43 6.93
CA ALA A 286 10.10 -3.23 8.07
C ALA A 286 10.88 -4.50 8.46
N SER A 287 10.36 -5.68 8.07
CA SER A 287 11.00 -6.98 8.27
C SER A 287 11.92 -7.39 7.11
N ASN A 288 12.16 -6.51 6.15
CA ASN A 288 12.96 -6.80 4.96
C ASN A 288 14.43 -7.10 5.34
N GLU A 289 14.85 -8.34 5.08
CA GLU A 289 16.20 -8.81 5.40
C GLU A 289 17.28 -8.36 4.40
N THR A 290 16.88 -7.80 3.24
CA THR A 290 17.82 -7.37 2.18
C THR A 290 18.66 -6.15 2.59
N GLY A 291 18.28 -5.46 3.66
CA GLY A 291 18.93 -4.26 4.17
C GLY A 291 18.41 -2.96 3.54
N ALA A 292 17.25 -3.00 2.89
CA ALA A 292 16.60 -1.83 2.29
C ALA A 292 16.29 -0.73 3.32
N VAL A 293 15.77 -1.09 4.49
CA VAL A 293 15.53 -0.13 5.59
C VAL A 293 16.79 0.65 5.95
N ARG A 294 17.93 -0.04 6.14
CA ARG A 294 19.20 0.62 6.45
C ARG A 294 19.71 1.51 5.31
N LEU A 295 19.40 1.16 4.07
CA LEU A 295 19.71 2.01 2.91
C LEU A 295 18.94 3.32 2.99
N TYR A 296 17.64 3.27 3.26
CA TYR A 296 16.76 4.43 3.34
C TYR A 296 17.11 5.33 4.54
N GLU A 297 17.35 4.75 5.71
CA GLU A 297 17.82 5.49 6.89
C GLU A 297 19.14 6.22 6.63
N ARG A 298 20.13 5.57 5.97
CA ARG A 298 21.40 6.21 5.58
C ARG A 298 21.21 7.31 4.52
N ALA A 299 20.19 7.20 3.69
CA ALA A 299 19.82 8.25 2.76
C ALA A 299 19.15 9.44 3.45
N GLY A 300 18.82 9.33 4.75
CA GLY A 300 18.20 10.37 5.56
C GLY A 300 16.71 10.24 5.72
N MET A 301 16.09 9.17 5.21
CA MET A 301 14.67 8.92 5.37
C MET A 301 14.35 8.46 6.79
N LYS A 302 13.15 8.78 7.26
CA LYS A 302 12.65 8.38 8.59
C LYS A 302 11.25 7.80 8.46
N PRO A 303 10.90 6.76 9.24
CA PRO A 303 9.52 6.31 9.32
C PRO A 303 8.64 7.45 9.88
N PHE A 304 7.50 7.69 9.24
CA PHE A 304 6.50 8.63 9.73
C PHE A 304 5.14 7.98 9.96
N ARG A 305 4.90 6.83 9.33
CA ARG A 305 3.71 6.01 9.52
C ARG A 305 4.07 4.53 9.48
N THR A 306 3.35 3.73 10.24
CA THR A 306 3.46 2.28 10.24
C THR A 306 2.10 1.66 9.91
N TRP A 307 2.11 0.68 9.03
CA TRP A 307 0.97 -0.19 8.77
C TRP A 307 1.28 -1.60 9.25
N VAL A 308 0.30 -2.24 9.87
CA VAL A 308 0.42 -3.63 10.36
C VAL A 308 -0.53 -4.50 9.56
N VAL A 309 0.03 -5.52 8.91
CA VAL A 309 -0.76 -6.55 8.24
C VAL A 309 -1.10 -7.64 9.25
N PHE A 310 -2.37 -7.85 9.45
CA PHE A 310 -2.92 -8.94 10.23
C PHE A 310 -3.45 -10.02 9.29
N ALA A 311 -3.04 -11.27 9.47
CA ALA A 311 -3.44 -12.37 8.62
C ALA A 311 -4.27 -13.42 9.37
N LYS A 312 -5.20 -14.07 8.63
CA LYS A 312 -6.01 -15.18 9.08
C LYS A 312 -6.36 -16.08 7.90
N GLU A 313 -6.38 -17.38 8.13
CA GLU A 313 -6.94 -18.33 7.17
C GLU A 313 -8.43 -18.53 7.42
N ILE A 314 -9.25 -18.38 6.39
CA ILE A 314 -10.67 -18.69 6.40
C ILE A 314 -10.87 -20.02 5.66
N LEU A 315 -11.42 -21.02 6.35
CA LEU A 315 -11.75 -22.31 5.77
C LEU A 315 -13.16 -22.30 5.19
N ASN A 316 -13.37 -23.07 4.13
CA ASN A 316 -14.70 -23.29 3.58
C ASN A 316 -15.63 -23.89 4.64
N GLY A 317 -16.75 -23.23 4.94
CA GLY A 317 -17.67 -23.63 5.98
C GLY A 317 -17.38 -23.06 7.38
N ALA A 318 -16.32 -22.28 7.57
CA ALA A 318 -16.11 -21.53 8.80
C ALA A 318 -17.21 -20.49 9.00
N VAL A 319 -17.94 -20.60 10.10
CA VAL A 319 -18.98 -19.63 10.47
C VAL A 319 -18.29 -18.37 10.97
N PRO A 320 -18.54 -17.18 10.40
CA PRO A 320 -18.03 -15.92 10.94
C PRO A 320 -18.44 -15.76 12.41
N LEU A 321 -17.62 -15.02 13.18
CA LEU A 321 -17.87 -14.72 14.59
C LEU A 321 -19.34 -14.35 14.83
N ARG A 322 -20.01 -15.10 15.73
CA ARG A 322 -21.35 -14.71 16.20
C ARG A 322 -21.23 -13.36 16.91
N CYS A 323 -21.94 -12.36 16.44
CA CYS A 323 -22.19 -11.14 17.18
C CYS A 323 -23.04 -11.53 18.42
N GLY A 324 -22.41 -11.77 19.57
CA GLY A 324 -23.15 -12.09 20.80
C GLY A 324 -22.22 -12.76 21.83
N GLN A 325 -21.57 -12.00 22.63
CA GLN A 325 -21.51 -11.99 24.10
C GLN A 325 -20.51 -10.94 24.57
#